data_aa5a71816b52ddc069b39b9c79c9370c
#
_entry.id   aa5a71816b52ddc069b39b9c79c9370c
#
_cell.length_a   1.000
_cell.length_b   1.000
_cell.length_c   1.000
_cell.angle_alpha   90.00
_cell.angle_beta   90.00
_cell.angle_gamma   90.00
#
_symmetry.space_group_name_H-M   'P 1'
#
loop_
_entity.id
_entity.type
_entity.pdbx_description
1 polymer ?
#
loop_
_entity_poly.entity_id
_entity_poly.type
_entity_poly.pdbx_seq_one_letter_code
_entity_poly.pdbx_strand_id
1 'polypeptide(L)'
;MKKSKSIKISAIVLVYNAETTILDALKSIKKQAYKVQEIIVIDNHSTDNSVRIVEEFKKNNKNLTIRIIIRDRLYAVSSSYNLGARLAKYNYLVTFHSDSILPSENELQKLINPFLKDSKVVASGSYEILPEKIWNKYGFWQKYIFANAVGKERASLNGKFDCYKKDAFLEIGGSDEVNFGGKKPVGGEDADLDARLKKVGKVVSSQAKVIHMHYVGNSFSLKDVLKRKWVFARAYGRVLRIRGKELSIKTKILLLIKPSMGFLPFIPFFHFIGISLLILFSIVYSWKMYITRSTVLNSRILIIPFLNIFFVYYEIYWMIHAYFIFDENK
;
A
#
# COMPACT_ATOMS: atom_id res chain seq x y z
N MET A 1 5.62 -36.56 -17.94
CA MET A 1 5.56 -35.10 -17.70
C MET A 1 4.25 -34.76 -16.97
N LYS A 2 4.32 -34.35 -15.68
CA LYS A 2 3.12 -33.84 -14.98
C LYS A 2 2.66 -32.57 -15.68
N LYS A 3 1.43 -32.56 -16.25
CA LYS A 3 0.81 -31.33 -16.75
C LYS A 3 0.92 -30.26 -15.66
N SER A 4 1.68 -29.20 -15.91
CA SER A 4 1.77 -28.05 -15.02
C SER A 4 0.34 -27.54 -14.84
N LYS A 5 -0.21 -27.62 -13.63
CA LYS A 5 -1.52 -27.02 -13.29
C LYS A 5 -1.43 -25.52 -13.59
N SER A 6 -2.03 -25.09 -14.69
CA SER A 6 -2.09 -23.66 -14.97
C SER A 6 -3.00 -23.00 -13.92
N ILE A 7 -2.47 -22.01 -13.22
CA ILE A 7 -3.23 -21.20 -12.27
C ILE A 7 -4.14 -20.26 -13.06
N LYS A 8 -5.44 -20.26 -12.76
CA LYS A 8 -6.40 -19.30 -13.35
C LYS A 8 -6.60 -18.14 -12.37
N ILE A 9 -6.54 -16.91 -12.87
CA ILE A 9 -6.46 -15.68 -12.09
C ILE A 9 -7.62 -14.76 -12.42
N SER A 10 -8.25 -14.22 -11.37
CA SER A 10 -9.11 -13.05 -11.41
C SER A 10 -8.33 -11.83 -10.89
N ALA A 11 -8.07 -10.84 -11.74
CA ALA A 11 -7.47 -9.59 -11.32
C ALA A 11 -8.57 -8.63 -10.84
N ILE A 12 -8.41 -8.07 -9.63
CA ILE A 12 -9.32 -7.10 -9.02
C ILE A 12 -8.62 -5.74 -9.05
N VAL A 13 -9.13 -4.82 -9.87
CA VAL A 13 -8.54 -3.48 -10.05
C VAL A 13 -9.45 -2.47 -9.36
N LEU A 14 -8.92 -1.78 -8.34
CA LEU A 14 -9.65 -0.71 -7.66
C LEU A 14 -9.40 0.63 -8.34
N VAL A 15 -10.48 1.36 -8.58
CA VAL A 15 -10.47 2.66 -9.26
C VAL A 15 -11.20 3.70 -8.41
N TYR A 16 -10.59 4.86 -8.25
CA TYR A 16 -11.21 6.07 -7.71
C TYR A 16 -10.48 7.30 -8.21
N ASN A 17 -11.14 8.11 -9.07
CA ASN A 17 -10.58 9.32 -9.66
C ASN A 17 -9.16 9.11 -10.21
N ALA A 18 -9.01 8.17 -11.13
CA ALA A 18 -7.74 7.69 -11.67
C ALA A 18 -7.62 7.88 -13.19
N GLU A 19 -8.27 8.88 -13.77
CA GLU A 19 -8.29 9.11 -15.23
C GLU A 19 -6.89 9.24 -15.84
N THR A 20 -5.91 9.73 -15.06
CA THR A 20 -4.52 9.92 -15.53
C THR A 20 -3.67 8.64 -15.48
N THR A 21 -4.10 7.58 -14.77
CA THR A 21 -3.27 6.42 -14.47
C THR A 21 -3.88 5.08 -14.86
N ILE A 22 -5.22 4.96 -14.83
CA ILE A 22 -5.92 3.68 -15.02
C ILE A 22 -5.61 3.00 -16.36
N LEU A 23 -5.44 3.78 -17.43
CA LEU A 23 -5.14 3.21 -18.75
C LEU A 23 -3.77 2.49 -18.74
N ASP A 24 -2.76 3.09 -18.14
CA ASP A 24 -1.41 2.51 -18.05
C ASP A 24 -1.40 1.29 -17.12
N ALA A 25 -2.16 1.33 -16.04
CA ALA A 25 -2.37 0.18 -15.16
C ALA A 25 -2.94 -1.01 -15.93
N LEU A 26 -4.04 -0.83 -16.66
CA LEU A 26 -4.68 -1.89 -17.46
C LEU A 26 -3.78 -2.40 -18.59
N LYS A 27 -3.05 -1.50 -19.28
CA LYS A 27 -2.06 -1.87 -20.29
C LYS A 27 -0.96 -2.73 -19.70
N SER A 28 -0.48 -2.41 -18.50
CA SER A 28 0.59 -3.17 -17.84
C SER A 28 0.15 -4.59 -17.46
N ILE A 29 -1.11 -4.78 -17.04
CA ILE A 29 -1.71 -6.10 -16.81
C ILE A 29 -1.83 -6.89 -18.11
N LYS A 30 -2.35 -6.25 -19.18
CA LYS A 30 -2.51 -6.90 -20.50
C LYS A 30 -1.18 -7.40 -21.06
N LYS A 31 -0.08 -6.65 -20.87
CA LYS A 31 1.26 -6.98 -21.37
C LYS A 31 1.90 -8.19 -20.69
N GLN A 32 1.37 -8.65 -19.55
CA GLN A 32 1.98 -9.77 -18.84
C GLN A 32 2.04 -11.04 -19.72
N ALA A 33 3.17 -11.76 -19.68
CA ALA A 33 3.36 -13.03 -20.37
C ALA A 33 2.38 -14.08 -19.84
N TYR A 34 2.28 -14.19 -18.50
CA TYR A 34 1.23 -14.99 -17.88
C TYR A 34 -0.10 -14.19 -17.87
N LYS A 35 -1.15 -14.76 -18.48
CA LYS A 35 -2.41 -14.02 -18.70
C LYS A 35 -3.37 -14.18 -17.52
N VAL A 36 -4.03 -13.08 -17.15
CA VAL A 36 -5.24 -13.13 -16.33
C VAL A 36 -6.42 -13.61 -17.15
N GLN A 37 -7.33 -14.37 -16.55
CA GLN A 37 -8.51 -14.89 -17.25
C GLN A 37 -9.69 -13.94 -17.15
N GLU A 38 -9.74 -13.10 -16.12
CA GLU A 38 -10.68 -11.98 -16.02
C GLU A 38 -10.07 -10.81 -15.28
N ILE A 39 -10.57 -9.61 -15.59
CA ILE A 39 -10.29 -8.38 -14.86
C ILE A 39 -11.63 -7.86 -14.33
N ILE A 40 -11.71 -7.68 -13.02
CA ILE A 40 -12.86 -7.08 -12.33
C ILE A 40 -12.43 -5.68 -11.90
N VAL A 41 -12.92 -4.67 -12.60
CA VAL A 41 -12.70 -3.27 -12.24
C VAL A 41 -13.80 -2.85 -11.28
N ILE A 42 -13.42 -2.41 -10.08
CA ILE A 42 -14.36 -1.87 -9.10
C ILE A 42 -14.12 -0.37 -9.01
N ASP A 43 -15.02 0.37 -9.64
CA ASP A 43 -15.04 1.81 -9.54
C ASP A 43 -15.70 2.23 -8.23
N ASN A 44 -14.96 2.92 -7.41
CA ASN A 44 -15.37 3.33 -6.07
C ASN A 44 -16.00 4.74 -6.07
N HIS A 45 -16.96 4.98 -6.99
CA HIS A 45 -17.69 6.23 -7.14
C HIS A 45 -16.83 7.37 -7.72
N SER A 46 -16.13 7.11 -8.82
CA SER A 46 -15.35 8.15 -9.53
C SER A 46 -16.24 9.22 -10.14
N THR A 47 -15.75 10.45 -10.14
CA THR A 47 -16.41 11.64 -10.70
C THR A 47 -15.67 12.20 -11.92
N ASP A 48 -14.52 11.60 -12.26
CA ASP A 48 -13.69 11.93 -13.42
C ASP A 48 -13.96 10.97 -14.61
N ASN A 49 -13.09 10.97 -15.62
CA ASN A 49 -13.23 10.12 -16.79
C ASN A 49 -12.77 8.65 -16.58
N SER A 50 -12.49 8.22 -15.35
CA SER A 50 -11.94 6.88 -15.07
C SER A 50 -12.79 5.76 -15.67
N VAL A 51 -14.11 5.77 -15.44
CA VAL A 51 -15.04 4.74 -15.93
C VAL A 51 -15.05 4.71 -17.45
N ARG A 52 -15.17 5.87 -18.11
CA ARG A 52 -15.14 5.98 -19.57
C ARG A 52 -13.86 5.37 -20.17
N ILE A 53 -12.71 5.65 -19.58
CA ILE A 53 -11.42 5.10 -20.04
C ILE A 53 -11.40 3.57 -19.93
N VAL A 54 -11.94 3.00 -18.84
CA VAL A 54 -12.05 1.54 -18.69
C VAL A 54 -12.99 0.92 -19.71
N GLU A 55 -14.11 1.56 -19.99
CA GLU A 55 -15.08 1.10 -21.01
C GLU A 55 -14.48 1.11 -22.42
N GLU A 56 -13.76 2.17 -22.77
CA GLU A 56 -13.03 2.26 -24.04
C GLU A 56 -11.94 1.18 -24.14
N PHE A 57 -11.18 0.97 -23.04
CA PHE A 57 -10.19 -0.10 -22.99
C PHE A 57 -10.83 -1.48 -23.19
N LYS A 58 -11.97 -1.78 -22.53
CA LYS A 58 -12.73 -3.01 -22.69
C LYS A 58 -13.20 -3.19 -24.14
N LYS A 59 -13.77 -2.16 -24.76
CA LYS A 59 -14.23 -2.18 -26.15
C LYS A 59 -13.11 -2.55 -27.15
N ASN A 60 -11.90 -2.01 -26.89
CA ASN A 60 -10.73 -2.21 -27.74
C ASN A 60 -9.96 -3.52 -27.42
N ASN A 61 -10.39 -4.31 -26.43
CA ASN A 61 -9.73 -5.53 -25.99
C ASN A 61 -10.73 -6.67 -25.77
N LYS A 62 -11.50 -7.01 -26.81
CA LYS A 62 -12.60 -8.01 -26.79
C LYS A 62 -12.15 -9.43 -26.40
N ASN A 63 -10.86 -9.72 -26.52
CA ASN A 63 -10.23 -10.98 -26.09
C ASN A 63 -9.98 -11.06 -24.58
N LEU A 64 -10.16 -9.97 -23.84
CA LEU A 64 -10.07 -9.93 -22.38
C LEU A 64 -11.48 -9.91 -21.77
N THR A 65 -11.71 -10.76 -20.80
CA THR A 65 -12.92 -10.71 -19.99
C THR A 65 -12.80 -9.59 -18.96
N ILE A 66 -13.45 -8.44 -19.20
CA ILE A 66 -13.45 -7.28 -18.30
C ILE A 66 -14.87 -7.03 -17.80
N ARG A 67 -15.01 -7.01 -16.48
CA ARG A 67 -16.26 -6.66 -15.78
C ARG A 67 -16.05 -5.35 -15.04
N ILE A 68 -17.00 -4.42 -15.17
CA ILE A 68 -16.96 -3.11 -14.52
C ILE A 68 -18.10 -3.07 -13.50
N ILE A 69 -17.78 -2.78 -12.25
CA ILE A 69 -18.72 -2.64 -11.14
C ILE A 69 -18.60 -1.21 -10.63
N ILE A 70 -19.63 -0.42 -10.82
CA ILE A 70 -19.69 0.96 -10.33
C ILE A 70 -20.40 0.95 -8.99
N ARG A 71 -19.74 1.53 -7.96
CA ARG A 71 -20.30 1.65 -6.62
C ARG A 71 -21.14 2.92 -6.52
N ASP A 72 -22.20 2.89 -5.74
CA ASP A 72 -23.16 3.97 -5.51
C ASP A 72 -22.60 5.10 -4.65
N ARG A 73 -21.52 4.84 -3.90
CA ARG A 73 -20.81 5.79 -3.03
C ARG A 73 -19.38 5.33 -2.78
N LEU A 74 -18.59 6.20 -2.14
CA LEU A 74 -17.24 5.86 -1.72
C LEU A 74 -17.26 4.85 -0.55
N TYR A 75 -16.57 3.74 -0.74
CA TYR A 75 -16.35 2.69 0.26
C TYR A 75 -14.87 2.57 0.60
N ALA A 76 -14.56 1.92 1.72
CA ALA A 76 -13.19 1.57 2.04
C ALA A 76 -12.60 0.58 1.04
N VAL A 77 -11.27 0.58 0.91
CA VAL A 77 -10.51 -0.35 0.05
C VAL A 77 -10.82 -1.80 0.38
N SER A 78 -10.87 -2.16 1.69
CA SER A 78 -11.24 -3.49 2.19
C SER A 78 -12.59 -3.96 1.64
N SER A 79 -13.62 -3.12 1.67
CA SER A 79 -14.95 -3.47 1.15
C SER A 79 -14.92 -3.73 -0.36
N SER A 80 -14.14 -2.96 -1.10
CA SER A 80 -14.01 -3.12 -2.56
C SER A 80 -13.25 -4.40 -2.91
N TYR A 81 -12.19 -4.75 -2.20
CA TYR A 81 -11.50 -6.04 -2.40
C TYR A 81 -12.39 -7.23 -2.04
N ASN A 82 -13.14 -7.16 -0.94
CA ASN A 82 -14.08 -8.21 -0.56
C ASN A 82 -15.19 -8.42 -1.61
N LEU A 83 -15.72 -7.32 -2.17
CA LEU A 83 -16.66 -7.40 -3.28
C LEU A 83 -16.03 -8.10 -4.48
N GLY A 84 -14.84 -7.69 -4.89
CA GLY A 84 -14.10 -8.28 -6.00
C GLY A 84 -13.83 -9.77 -5.78
N ALA A 85 -13.42 -10.16 -4.57
CA ALA A 85 -13.17 -11.55 -4.22
C ALA A 85 -14.43 -12.42 -4.31
N ARG A 86 -15.58 -11.91 -3.85
CA ARG A 86 -16.87 -12.62 -3.98
C ARG A 86 -17.29 -12.79 -5.45
N LEU A 87 -17.08 -11.76 -6.27
CA LEU A 87 -17.45 -11.77 -7.69
C LEU A 87 -16.47 -12.54 -8.56
N ALA A 88 -15.25 -12.81 -8.11
CA ALA A 88 -14.21 -13.49 -8.86
C ALA A 88 -14.61 -14.92 -9.22
N LYS A 89 -14.36 -15.30 -10.48
CA LYS A 89 -14.64 -16.65 -11.00
C LYS A 89 -13.54 -17.65 -10.64
N TYR A 90 -12.29 -17.20 -10.52
CA TYR A 90 -11.15 -18.09 -10.40
C TYR A 90 -10.56 -18.09 -8.98
N ASN A 91 -9.86 -19.18 -8.64
CA ASN A 91 -9.37 -19.46 -7.29
C ASN A 91 -8.14 -18.67 -6.88
N TYR A 92 -7.54 -17.89 -7.78
CA TYR A 92 -6.44 -17.01 -7.45
C TYR A 92 -6.84 -15.57 -7.74
N LEU A 93 -6.80 -14.76 -6.71
CA LEU A 93 -7.16 -13.34 -6.75
C LEU A 93 -5.86 -12.53 -6.84
N VAL A 94 -5.77 -11.62 -7.79
CA VAL A 94 -4.69 -10.63 -7.85
C VAL A 94 -5.29 -9.26 -7.63
N THR A 95 -4.90 -8.61 -6.53
CA THR A 95 -5.28 -7.22 -6.26
C THR A 95 -4.40 -6.27 -7.05
N PHE A 96 -4.98 -5.15 -7.51
CA PHE A 96 -4.24 -4.14 -8.25
C PHE A 96 -4.84 -2.73 -8.03
N HIS A 97 -3.98 -1.73 -7.84
CA HIS A 97 -4.41 -0.33 -7.77
C HIS A 97 -4.36 0.33 -9.15
N SER A 98 -5.27 1.28 -9.38
CA SER A 98 -5.37 2.03 -10.64
C SER A 98 -4.17 2.96 -10.92
N ASP A 99 -3.33 3.24 -9.94
CA ASP A 99 -2.09 4.02 -10.05
C ASP A 99 -0.82 3.17 -9.94
N SER A 100 -0.94 1.87 -10.23
CA SER A 100 0.15 0.90 -10.21
C SER A 100 0.52 0.44 -11.61
N ILE A 101 1.81 0.18 -11.86
CA ILE A 101 2.33 -0.30 -13.13
C ILE A 101 3.29 -1.47 -12.90
N LEU A 102 3.16 -2.52 -13.70
CA LEU A 102 4.08 -3.65 -13.70
C LEU A 102 5.31 -3.32 -14.57
N PRO A 103 6.53 -3.33 -14.02
CA PRO A 103 7.72 -2.86 -14.73
C PRO A 103 8.22 -3.80 -15.82
N SER A 104 7.83 -5.07 -15.80
CA SER A 104 8.17 -6.05 -16.82
C SER A 104 7.00 -7.00 -17.14
N GLU A 105 7.12 -7.76 -18.23
CA GLU A 105 6.08 -8.70 -18.67
C GLU A 105 6.02 -9.99 -17.82
N ASN A 106 6.97 -10.20 -16.91
CA ASN A 106 7.08 -11.41 -16.10
C ASN A 106 6.64 -11.23 -14.64
N GLU A 107 6.11 -10.07 -14.27
CA GLU A 107 5.80 -9.78 -12.86
C GLU A 107 4.68 -10.68 -12.33
N LEU A 108 3.66 -10.94 -13.13
CA LEU A 108 2.58 -11.85 -12.74
C LEU A 108 3.07 -13.29 -12.58
N GLN A 109 3.96 -13.76 -13.47
CA GLN A 109 4.59 -15.08 -13.32
C GLN A 109 5.39 -15.17 -12.02
N LYS A 110 6.18 -14.14 -11.69
CA LYS A 110 6.95 -14.12 -10.44
C LYS A 110 6.01 -14.13 -9.23
N LEU A 111 4.88 -13.43 -9.28
CA LEU A 111 3.91 -13.35 -8.20
C LEU A 111 3.25 -14.69 -7.90
N ILE A 112 2.95 -15.50 -8.94
CA ILE A 112 2.27 -16.79 -8.77
C ILE A 112 3.22 -17.98 -8.57
N ASN A 113 4.51 -17.83 -8.87
CA ASN A 113 5.49 -18.92 -8.74
C ASN A 113 5.51 -19.59 -7.34
N PRO A 114 5.37 -18.87 -6.22
CA PRO A 114 5.32 -19.51 -4.90
C PRO A 114 4.21 -20.55 -4.77
N PHE A 115 3.03 -20.32 -5.34
CA PHE A 115 1.90 -21.27 -5.28
C PHE A 115 2.13 -22.54 -6.10
N LEU A 116 2.95 -22.44 -7.15
CA LEU A 116 3.34 -23.61 -7.95
C LEU A 116 4.36 -24.51 -7.23
N LYS A 117 5.16 -23.91 -6.34
CA LYS A 117 6.24 -24.59 -5.61
C LYS A 117 5.79 -25.18 -4.28
N ASP A 118 4.86 -24.54 -3.58
CA ASP A 118 4.40 -24.97 -2.25
C ASP A 118 2.88 -24.78 -2.13
N SER A 119 2.17 -25.90 -2.00
CA SER A 119 0.71 -25.91 -1.85
C SER A 119 0.20 -25.24 -0.57
N LYS A 120 1.06 -25.06 0.45
CA LYS A 120 0.74 -24.39 1.71
C LYS A 120 0.71 -22.84 1.58
N VAL A 121 1.23 -22.30 0.47
CA VAL A 121 1.18 -20.86 0.22
C VAL A 121 -0.27 -20.43 -0.04
N VAL A 122 -0.76 -19.47 0.74
CA VAL A 122 -2.10 -18.90 0.63
C VAL A 122 -2.09 -17.46 0.13
N ALA A 123 -0.96 -16.75 0.30
CA ALA A 123 -0.76 -15.42 -0.23
C ALA A 123 0.69 -15.17 -0.65
N SER A 124 0.86 -14.35 -1.68
CA SER A 124 2.15 -13.93 -2.21
C SER A 124 2.12 -12.42 -2.45
N GLY A 125 3.02 -11.70 -1.78
CA GLY A 125 3.18 -10.24 -1.90
C GLY A 125 4.28 -9.87 -2.89
N SER A 126 4.17 -8.66 -3.44
CA SER A 126 5.17 -8.07 -4.33
C SER A 126 6.09 -7.09 -3.61
N TYR A 127 7.16 -6.67 -4.30
CA TYR A 127 7.97 -5.53 -3.91
C TYR A 127 7.37 -4.25 -4.49
N GLU A 128 6.94 -3.34 -3.61
CA GLU A 128 6.64 -1.97 -4.02
C GLU A 128 7.94 -1.21 -4.27
N ILE A 129 8.03 -0.57 -5.44
CA ILE A 129 9.19 0.23 -5.84
C ILE A 129 8.76 1.63 -6.26
N LEU A 130 9.58 2.63 -5.93
CA LEU A 130 9.44 3.99 -6.43
C LEU A 130 10.73 4.37 -7.17
N PRO A 131 10.75 4.29 -8.52
CA PRO A 131 11.91 4.68 -9.32
C PRO A 131 12.24 6.16 -9.17
N GLU A 132 13.54 6.50 -9.19
CA GLU A 132 13.99 7.91 -9.15
C GLU A 132 13.38 8.76 -10.27
N LYS A 133 13.22 8.19 -11.47
CA LYS A 133 12.62 8.87 -12.62
C LYS A 133 11.19 9.37 -12.30
N ILE A 134 10.42 8.63 -11.54
CA ILE A 134 9.06 9.02 -11.11
C ILE A 134 9.17 10.03 -9.97
N TRP A 135 9.97 9.74 -8.95
CA TRP A 135 10.15 10.63 -7.80
C TRP A 135 10.66 12.02 -8.22
N ASN A 136 11.54 12.11 -9.24
CA ASN A 136 12.03 13.39 -9.75
C ASN A 136 10.94 14.29 -10.34
N LYS A 137 9.82 13.72 -10.79
CA LYS A 137 8.67 14.48 -11.29
C LYS A 137 7.78 15.06 -10.18
N TYR A 138 7.96 14.63 -8.94
CA TYR A 138 7.14 15.07 -7.82
C TYR A 138 7.43 16.52 -7.41
N GLY A 139 6.41 17.20 -6.87
CA GLY A 139 6.56 18.46 -6.17
C GLY A 139 7.33 18.31 -4.84
N PHE A 140 7.71 19.44 -4.23
CA PHE A 140 8.55 19.45 -3.03
C PHE A 140 8.01 18.58 -1.88
N TRP A 141 6.75 18.76 -1.49
CA TRP A 141 6.12 18.04 -0.38
C TRP A 141 5.93 16.54 -0.68
N GLN A 142 5.66 16.22 -1.92
CA GLN A 142 5.56 14.85 -2.36
C GLN A 142 6.94 14.17 -2.36
N LYS A 143 7.99 14.87 -2.82
CA LYS A 143 9.38 14.40 -2.66
C LYS A 143 9.72 14.15 -1.20
N TYR A 144 9.34 15.06 -0.32
CA TYR A 144 9.59 14.93 1.12
C TYR A 144 8.97 13.67 1.71
N ILE A 145 7.66 13.43 1.50
CA ILE A 145 6.98 12.30 2.11
C ILE A 145 7.50 10.93 1.59
N PHE A 146 8.00 10.90 0.35
CA PHE A 146 8.52 9.70 -0.29
C PHE A 146 10.05 9.59 -0.31
N ALA A 147 10.78 10.53 0.27
CA ALA A 147 12.25 10.52 0.29
C ALA A 147 12.86 9.21 0.82
N ASN A 148 12.19 8.56 1.76
CA ASN A 148 12.60 7.27 2.33
C ASN A 148 12.14 6.04 1.54
N ALA A 149 11.30 6.21 0.53
CA ALA A 149 10.79 5.12 -0.30
C ALA A 149 11.55 4.99 -1.63
N VAL A 150 12.01 6.13 -2.19
CA VAL A 150 12.68 6.15 -3.48
C VAL A 150 13.96 5.30 -3.49
N GLY A 151 14.10 4.48 -4.53
CA GLY A 151 15.24 3.57 -4.69
C GLY A 151 15.27 2.37 -3.74
N LYS A 152 14.22 2.17 -2.93
CA LYS A 152 14.11 1.02 -2.02
C LYS A 152 13.02 0.07 -2.51
N GLU A 153 13.25 -1.21 -2.26
CA GLU A 153 12.30 -2.30 -2.49
C GLU A 153 11.70 -2.73 -1.14
N ARG A 154 10.37 -2.69 -1.03
CA ARG A 154 9.66 -3.09 0.19
C ARG A 154 8.77 -4.27 -0.10
N ALA A 155 9.16 -5.43 0.40
CA ALA A 155 8.40 -6.67 0.28
C ALA A 155 7.34 -6.76 1.37
N SER A 156 6.08 -6.88 1.00
CA SER A 156 4.96 -7.16 1.92
C SER A 156 3.71 -7.50 1.12
N LEU A 157 2.67 -7.96 1.80
CA LEU A 157 1.33 -7.73 1.29
C LEU A 157 1.09 -6.22 1.36
N ASN A 158 0.69 -5.61 0.24
CA ASN A 158 0.59 -4.16 0.11
C ASN A 158 -0.69 -3.71 -0.61
N GLY A 159 -1.57 -4.67 -0.98
CA GLY A 159 -2.81 -4.45 -1.69
C GLY A 159 -2.66 -4.03 -3.15
N LYS A 160 -1.47 -3.55 -3.57
CA LYS A 160 -1.25 -2.95 -4.89
C LYS A 160 -0.94 -3.96 -5.98
N PHE A 161 -0.32 -5.07 -5.63
CA PHE A 161 -0.05 -6.20 -6.52
C PHE A 161 0.27 -7.44 -5.68
N ASP A 162 -0.75 -8.07 -5.14
CA ASP A 162 -0.64 -9.26 -4.32
C ASP A 162 -1.53 -10.36 -4.90
N CYS A 163 -1.17 -11.62 -4.65
CA CYS A 163 -1.95 -12.78 -5.04
C CYS A 163 -2.41 -13.56 -3.82
N TYR A 164 -3.68 -13.95 -3.79
CA TYR A 164 -4.31 -14.72 -2.72
C TYR A 164 -4.99 -15.96 -3.29
N LYS A 165 -4.97 -17.08 -2.56
CA LYS A 165 -5.97 -18.13 -2.77
C LYS A 165 -7.33 -17.62 -2.32
N LYS A 166 -8.32 -17.67 -3.20
CA LYS A 166 -9.68 -17.17 -2.93
C LYS A 166 -10.28 -17.85 -1.69
N ASP A 167 -10.14 -19.17 -1.60
CA ASP A 167 -10.72 -19.93 -0.49
C ASP A 167 -10.13 -19.48 0.85
N ALA A 168 -8.80 -19.36 0.95
CA ALA A 168 -8.13 -18.88 2.16
C ALA A 168 -8.47 -17.42 2.49
N PHE A 169 -8.62 -16.56 1.47
CA PHE A 169 -9.03 -15.17 1.66
C PHE A 169 -10.47 -15.07 2.21
N LEU A 170 -11.38 -15.89 1.69
CA LEU A 170 -12.78 -15.90 2.14
C LEU A 170 -12.93 -16.60 3.50
N GLU A 171 -12.16 -17.66 3.78
CA GLU A 171 -12.13 -18.39 5.05
C GLU A 171 -11.86 -17.47 6.24
N ILE A 172 -10.91 -16.53 6.08
CA ILE A 172 -10.62 -15.54 7.12
C ILE A 172 -11.60 -14.35 7.14
N GLY A 173 -12.68 -14.38 6.33
CA GLY A 173 -13.65 -13.29 6.21
C GLY A 173 -13.21 -12.15 5.29
N GLY A 174 -12.16 -12.31 4.49
CA GLY A 174 -11.59 -11.27 3.63
C GLY A 174 -10.84 -10.18 4.39
N SER A 175 -10.73 -8.99 3.80
CA SER A 175 -10.23 -7.80 4.49
C SER A 175 -11.23 -7.34 5.56
N ASP A 176 -10.74 -6.96 6.73
CA ASP A 176 -11.59 -6.57 7.87
C ASP A 176 -12.26 -5.21 7.62
N GLU A 177 -13.55 -5.27 7.27
CA GLU A 177 -14.36 -4.07 7.00
C GLU A 177 -14.81 -3.37 8.29
N VAL A 178 -14.86 -4.06 9.41
CA VAL A 178 -15.30 -3.50 10.71
C VAL A 178 -14.21 -2.58 11.26
N ASN A 179 -13.00 -3.09 11.37
CA ASN A 179 -11.90 -2.36 11.98
C ASN A 179 -11.17 -1.42 10.99
N PHE A 180 -11.18 -1.75 9.68
CA PHE A 180 -10.43 -1.01 8.65
C PHE A 180 -11.31 -0.48 7.51
N GLY A 181 -12.64 -0.57 7.65
CA GLY A 181 -13.62 -0.25 6.61
C GLY A 181 -14.38 1.07 6.76
N GLY A 182 -14.08 1.92 7.73
CA GLY A 182 -14.86 3.12 8.05
C GLY A 182 -14.96 4.19 6.94
N LYS A 183 -15.80 5.21 7.15
CA LYS A 183 -16.00 6.33 6.20
C LYS A 183 -14.76 7.22 6.02
N LYS A 184 -13.80 7.20 6.93
CA LYS A 184 -12.56 7.98 6.88
C LYS A 184 -11.42 7.10 6.37
N PRO A 185 -10.36 7.68 5.77
CA PRO A 185 -9.17 6.94 5.38
C PRO A 185 -8.61 6.17 6.56
N VAL A 186 -8.52 4.86 6.40
CA VAL A 186 -8.01 3.92 7.40
C VAL A 186 -6.87 3.18 6.74
N GLY A 187 -5.77 3.02 7.43
CA GLY A 187 -4.66 2.19 6.99
C GLY A 187 -4.46 1.03 7.96
N GLY A 188 -3.60 0.07 7.58
CA GLY A 188 -3.27 -1.09 8.42
C GLY A 188 -4.02 -2.36 8.06
N GLU A 189 -4.94 -2.30 7.08
CA GLU A 189 -5.68 -3.45 6.55
C GLU A 189 -4.75 -4.54 6.00
N ASP A 190 -3.64 -4.14 5.35
CA ASP A 190 -2.65 -5.08 4.80
C ASP A 190 -1.94 -5.88 5.91
N ALA A 191 -1.58 -5.21 7.01
CA ALA A 191 -0.93 -5.86 8.15
C ALA A 191 -1.89 -6.78 8.91
N ASP A 192 -3.16 -6.39 9.03
CA ASP A 192 -4.21 -7.22 9.59
C ASP A 192 -4.45 -8.48 8.73
N LEU A 193 -4.57 -8.28 7.42
CA LEU A 193 -4.78 -9.36 6.46
C LEU A 193 -3.61 -10.36 6.47
N ASP A 194 -2.36 -9.87 6.49
CA ASP A 194 -1.15 -10.69 6.63
C ASP A 194 -1.19 -11.56 7.89
N ALA A 195 -1.52 -10.95 9.04
CA ALA A 195 -1.58 -11.66 10.31
C ALA A 195 -2.66 -12.76 10.33
N ARG A 196 -3.83 -12.51 9.73
CA ARG A 196 -4.93 -13.50 9.66
C ARG A 196 -4.66 -14.60 8.66
N LEU A 197 -4.09 -14.30 7.49
CA LEU A 197 -3.71 -15.29 6.49
C LEU A 197 -2.63 -16.27 6.98
N LYS A 198 -1.69 -15.80 7.81
CA LYS A 198 -0.67 -16.66 8.44
C LYS A 198 -1.24 -17.73 9.36
N LYS A 199 -2.48 -17.60 9.80
CA LYS A 199 -3.15 -18.63 10.62
C LYS A 199 -3.67 -19.81 9.78
N VAL A 200 -3.96 -19.57 8.49
CA VAL A 200 -4.55 -20.58 7.58
C VAL A 200 -3.53 -21.09 6.53
N GLY A 201 -2.34 -20.49 6.44
CA GLY A 201 -1.29 -20.95 5.54
C GLY A 201 -0.06 -20.07 5.51
N LYS A 202 0.80 -20.29 4.52
CA LYS A 202 2.04 -19.53 4.35
C LYS A 202 1.77 -18.25 3.58
N VAL A 203 2.23 -17.12 4.11
CA VAL A 203 2.33 -15.84 3.40
C VAL A 203 3.78 -15.60 3.04
N VAL A 204 4.05 -15.35 1.76
CA VAL A 204 5.42 -15.20 1.24
C VAL A 204 5.58 -13.93 0.45
N SER A 205 6.81 -13.41 0.39
CA SER A 205 7.18 -12.37 -0.57
C SER A 205 7.72 -13.03 -1.83
N SER A 206 7.15 -12.67 -2.98
CA SER A 206 7.64 -13.12 -4.29
C SER A 206 8.79 -12.23 -4.77
N GLN A 207 9.33 -12.52 -5.98
CA GLN A 207 10.27 -11.63 -6.67
C GLN A 207 9.55 -10.65 -7.62
N ALA A 208 8.23 -10.59 -7.56
CA ALA A 208 7.43 -9.67 -8.36
C ALA A 208 7.61 -8.23 -7.88
N LYS A 209 7.56 -7.28 -8.80
CA LYS A 209 7.69 -5.85 -8.51
C LYS A 209 6.49 -5.08 -9.03
N VAL A 210 6.11 -4.04 -8.32
CA VAL A 210 5.09 -3.07 -8.74
C VAL A 210 5.59 -1.65 -8.52
N ILE A 211 5.42 -0.80 -9.52
CA ILE A 211 5.64 0.64 -9.42
C ILE A 211 4.34 1.27 -8.96
N HIS A 212 4.37 1.98 -7.83
CA HIS A 212 3.22 2.74 -7.35
C HIS A 212 3.47 4.23 -7.58
N MET A 213 2.62 4.87 -8.38
CA MET A 213 2.87 6.22 -8.89
C MET A 213 2.51 7.35 -7.92
N HIS A 214 1.75 7.07 -6.86
CA HIS A 214 1.47 8.00 -5.76
C HIS A 214 1.03 9.41 -6.21
N TYR A 215 -0.08 9.53 -6.92
CA TYR A 215 -0.63 10.85 -7.31
C TYR A 215 0.26 11.67 -8.26
N VAL A 216 0.97 11.04 -9.17
CA VAL A 216 1.74 11.75 -10.22
C VAL A 216 0.81 12.69 -10.98
N GLY A 217 1.19 13.97 -11.06
CA GLY A 217 0.43 15.00 -11.77
C GLY A 217 -0.54 15.82 -10.92
N ASN A 218 -0.77 15.45 -9.65
CA ASN A 218 -1.63 16.19 -8.75
C ASN A 218 -0.83 17.19 -7.88
N SER A 219 -1.45 18.30 -7.50
CA SER A 219 -0.88 19.21 -6.50
C SER A 219 -0.84 18.51 -5.15
N PHE A 220 0.34 18.45 -4.54
CA PHE A 220 0.56 17.86 -3.22
C PHE A 220 1.11 18.93 -2.27
N SER A 221 0.43 19.16 -1.17
CA SER A 221 0.70 20.23 -0.22
C SER A 221 1.22 19.71 1.13
N LEU A 222 1.64 20.60 2.01
CA LEU A 222 1.95 20.25 3.40
C LEU A 222 0.73 19.67 4.13
N LYS A 223 -0.50 20.13 3.79
CA LYS A 223 -1.74 19.57 4.34
C LYS A 223 -1.90 18.08 3.99
N ASP A 224 -1.51 17.69 2.79
CA ASP A 224 -1.55 16.29 2.36
C ASP A 224 -0.49 15.46 3.09
N VAL A 225 0.69 16.03 3.37
CA VAL A 225 1.69 15.39 4.24
C VAL A 225 1.12 15.13 5.63
N LEU A 226 0.52 16.14 6.26
CA LEU A 226 -0.11 16.02 7.59
C LEU A 226 -1.21 14.95 7.58
N LYS A 227 -2.11 14.97 6.60
CA LYS A 227 -3.17 13.97 6.44
C LYS A 227 -2.61 12.56 6.31
N ARG A 228 -1.58 12.38 5.48
CA ARG A 228 -0.94 11.08 5.27
C ARG A 228 -0.26 10.57 6.54
N LYS A 229 0.47 11.44 7.25
CA LYS A 229 1.09 11.13 8.54
C LYS A 229 0.06 10.73 9.59
N TRP A 230 -1.06 11.44 9.65
CA TRP A 230 -2.20 11.14 10.51
C TRP A 230 -2.80 9.75 10.23
N VAL A 231 -3.06 9.42 8.94
CA VAL A 231 -3.60 8.12 8.55
C VAL A 231 -2.68 6.98 9.01
N PHE A 232 -1.39 7.07 8.72
CA PHE A 232 -0.44 6.01 9.07
C PHE A 232 -0.22 5.88 10.58
N ALA A 233 -0.13 6.98 11.31
CA ALA A 233 0.01 6.94 12.76
C ALA A 233 -1.19 6.24 13.42
N ARG A 234 -2.40 6.58 13.01
CA ARG A 234 -3.63 5.91 13.48
C ARG A 234 -3.69 4.44 13.08
N ALA A 235 -3.27 4.12 11.86
CA ALA A 235 -3.18 2.74 11.41
C ALA A 235 -2.27 1.90 12.32
N TYR A 236 -1.10 2.40 12.68
CA TYR A 236 -0.18 1.72 13.60
C TYR A 236 -0.78 1.52 14.99
N GLY A 237 -1.44 2.53 15.54
CA GLY A 237 -2.13 2.41 16.83
C GLY A 237 -3.23 1.33 16.82
N ARG A 238 -4.05 1.30 15.75
CA ARG A 238 -5.08 0.25 15.56
C ARG A 238 -4.49 -1.15 15.45
N VAL A 239 -3.50 -1.32 14.59
CA VAL A 239 -2.85 -2.62 14.38
C VAL A 239 -2.25 -3.12 15.69
N LEU A 240 -1.61 -2.26 16.47
CA LEU A 240 -1.08 -2.61 17.79
C LEU A 240 -2.19 -3.04 18.75
N ARG A 241 -3.32 -2.35 18.78
CA ARG A 241 -4.46 -2.68 19.64
C ARG A 241 -5.11 -4.01 19.25
N ILE A 242 -5.40 -4.19 17.95
CA ILE A 242 -6.19 -5.32 17.44
C ILE A 242 -5.32 -6.59 17.31
N ARG A 243 -4.09 -6.43 16.80
CA ARG A 243 -3.18 -7.54 16.42
C ARG A 243 -1.86 -7.54 17.20
N GLY A 244 -1.69 -6.69 18.19
CA GLY A 244 -0.41 -6.53 18.90
C GLY A 244 0.14 -7.84 19.45
N LYS A 245 -0.71 -8.77 19.92
CA LYS A 245 -0.28 -10.08 20.42
C LYS A 245 0.25 -10.99 19.29
N GLU A 246 -0.26 -10.83 18.08
CA GLU A 246 0.03 -11.66 16.90
C GLU A 246 1.25 -11.15 16.11
N LEU A 247 1.61 -9.88 16.29
CA LEU A 247 2.75 -9.28 15.59
C LEU A 247 4.08 -9.91 16.02
N SER A 248 4.98 -10.12 15.05
CA SER A 248 6.33 -10.58 15.33
C SER A 248 7.08 -9.57 16.22
N ILE A 249 8.04 -10.05 17.01
CA ILE A 249 8.90 -9.18 17.85
C ILE A 249 9.58 -8.12 16.99
N LYS A 250 10.07 -8.49 15.80
CA LYS A 250 10.69 -7.56 14.85
C LYS A 250 9.74 -6.42 14.46
N THR A 251 8.48 -6.75 14.15
CA THR A 251 7.46 -5.75 13.78
C THR A 251 7.16 -4.82 14.96
N LYS A 252 7.02 -5.36 16.18
CA LYS A 252 6.81 -4.56 17.40
C LYS A 252 7.96 -3.58 17.64
N ILE A 253 9.20 -4.04 17.54
CA ILE A 253 10.39 -3.18 17.67
C ILE A 253 10.36 -2.05 16.63
N LEU A 254 10.10 -2.37 15.35
CA LEU A 254 10.03 -1.36 14.28
C LEU A 254 8.94 -0.31 14.53
N LEU A 255 7.78 -0.70 15.07
CA LEU A 255 6.70 0.22 15.41
C LEU A 255 7.03 1.11 16.62
N LEU A 256 7.86 0.62 17.55
CA LEU A 256 8.20 1.33 18.78
C LEU A 256 9.49 2.17 18.70
N ILE A 257 10.31 2.00 17.64
CA ILE A 257 11.58 2.78 17.52
C ILE A 257 11.33 4.29 17.58
N LYS A 258 10.38 4.81 16.81
CA LYS A 258 10.10 6.26 16.83
C LYS A 258 9.53 6.73 18.16
N PRO A 259 8.51 6.06 18.75
CA PRO A 259 8.07 6.39 20.10
C PRO A 259 9.19 6.39 21.13
N SER A 260 10.01 5.34 21.16
CA SER A 260 11.13 5.25 22.09
C SER A 260 12.11 6.43 21.93
N MET A 261 12.48 6.75 20.70
CA MET A 261 13.35 7.88 20.39
C MET A 261 12.73 9.22 20.83
N GLY A 262 11.40 9.40 20.65
CA GLY A 262 10.70 10.61 21.08
C GLY A 262 10.61 10.77 22.60
N PHE A 263 10.59 9.68 23.37
CA PHE A 263 10.53 9.72 24.84
C PHE A 263 11.89 9.82 25.51
N LEU A 264 12.98 9.33 24.88
CA LEU A 264 14.33 9.36 25.44
C LEU A 264 14.79 10.73 25.97
N PRO A 265 14.52 11.89 25.31
CA PRO A 265 14.89 13.20 25.82
C PRO A 265 14.30 13.57 27.19
N PHE A 266 13.22 12.91 27.60
CA PHE A 266 12.52 13.19 28.86
C PHE A 266 12.95 12.26 30.01
N ILE A 267 13.82 11.29 29.72
CA ILE A 267 14.30 10.35 30.72
C ILE A 267 15.63 10.88 31.29
N PRO A 268 15.75 11.13 32.62
CA PRO A 268 17.02 11.46 33.26
C PRO A 268 18.10 10.46 32.83
N PHE A 269 19.35 10.89 32.73
CA PHE A 269 20.53 10.17 32.21
C PHE A 269 20.55 9.95 30.68
N PHE A 270 19.39 9.84 30.00
CA PHE A 270 19.31 9.65 28.54
C PHE A 270 19.01 10.95 27.78
N HIS A 271 18.84 12.06 28.49
CA HIS A 271 18.44 13.35 27.92
C HIS A 271 19.30 13.77 26.72
N PHE A 272 20.61 13.85 26.89
CA PHE A 272 21.53 14.26 25.81
C PHE A 272 21.57 13.25 24.65
N ILE A 273 21.52 11.94 24.97
CA ILE A 273 21.47 10.88 23.95
C ILE A 273 20.18 11.01 23.14
N GLY A 274 19.04 11.22 23.82
CA GLY A 274 17.74 11.37 23.17
C GLY A 274 17.69 12.57 22.24
N ILE A 275 18.18 13.73 22.69
CA ILE A 275 18.27 14.94 21.85
C ILE A 275 19.17 14.69 20.64
N SER A 276 20.35 14.12 20.84
CA SER A 276 21.29 13.83 19.76
C SER A 276 20.70 12.88 18.73
N LEU A 277 19.98 11.84 19.16
CA LEU A 277 19.28 10.91 18.27
C LEU A 277 18.16 11.60 17.49
N LEU A 278 17.37 12.50 18.11
CA LEU A 278 16.34 13.26 17.43
C LEU A 278 16.93 14.19 16.36
N ILE A 279 18.03 14.88 16.66
CA ILE A 279 18.73 15.74 15.71
C ILE A 279 19.26 14.90 14.55
N LEU A 280 19.97 13.81 14.83
CA LEU A 280 20.49 12.91 13.81
C LEU A 280 19.34 12.35 12.93
N PHE A 281 18.26 11.89 13.55
CA PHE A 281 17.07 11.42 12.85
C PHE A 281 16.47 12.52 11.96
N SER A 282 16.39 13.75 12.45
CA SER A 282 15.80 14.88 11.72
C SER A 282 16.48 15.17 10.39
N ILE A 283 17.78 14.87 10.32
CA ILE A 283 18.59 15.04 9.10
C ILE A 283 18.53 13.76 8.24
N VAL A 284 18.86 12.60 8.84
CA VAL A 284 18.99 11.32 8.12
C VAL A 284 17.67 10.85 7.54
N TYR A 285 16.54 11.10 8.23
CA TYR A 285 15.21 10.67 7.76
C TYR A 285 14.87 11.21 6.37
N SER A 286 15.31 12.40 6.04
CA SER A 286 15.04 13.06 4.75
C SER A 286 16.31 13.26 3.92
N TRP A 287 17.34 12.45 4.13
CA TRP A 287 18.65 12.61 3.49
C TRP A 287 18.59 12.83 1.97
N LYS A 288 17.70 12.08 1.29
CA LYS A 288 17.51 12.22 -0.17
C LYS A 288 17.12 13.64 -0.59
N MET A 289 16.42 14.39 0.26
CA MET A 289 16.05 15.78 0.01
C MET A 289 17.27 16.71 -0.03
N TYR A 290 18.29 16.44 0.80
CA TYR A 290 19.49 17.31 0.91
C TYR A 290 20.51 17.07 -0.19
N ILE A 291 20.50 15.90 -0.83
CA ILE A 291 21.42 15.58 -1.93
C ILE A 291 20.79 15.80 -3.32
N THR A 292 19.50 16.11 -3.41
CA THR A 292 18.82 16.31 -4.69
C THR A 292 18.78 17.79 -5.05
N ARG A 293 19.36 18.17 -6.20
CA ARG A 293 19.48 19.57 -6.64
C ARG A 293 18.14 20.33 -6.61
N SER A 294 17.07 19.74 -7.11
CA SER A 294 15.75 20.39 -7.18
C SER A 294 15.10 20.63 -5.82
N THR A 295 15.53 19.96 -4.77
CA THR A 295 15.01 20.14 -3.41
C THR A 295 15.93 21.01 -2.56
N VAL A 296 17.26 20.89 -2.70
CA VAL A 296 18.23 21.68 -1.92
C VAL A 296 18.18 23.17 -2.26
N LEU A 297 17.86 23.52 -3.50
CA LEU A 297 17.69 24.92 -3.95
C LEU A 297 16.34 25.54 -3.52
N ASN A 298 15.44 24.76 -2.92
CA ASN A 298 14.17 25.26 -2.45
C ASN A 298 14.29 25.70 -0.99
N SER A 299 13.95 26.98 -0.67
CA SER A 299 14.06 27.51 0.69
C SER A 299 13.31 26.70 1.76
N ARG A 300 12.26 25.97 1.37
CA ARG A 300 11.52 25.05 2.26
C ARG A 300 12.40 23.91 2.82
N ILE A 301 13.57 23.66 2.26
CA ILE A 301 14.51 22.64 2.78
C ILE A 301 14.93 22.94 4.23
N LEU A 302 15.01 24.22 4.59
CA LEU A 302 15.45 24.64 5.92
C LEU A 302 14.49 24.25 7.05
N ILE A 303 13.20 24.05 6.75
CA ILE A 303 12.22 23.64 7.76
C ILE A 303 12.14 22.11 7.93
N ILE A 304 12.75 21.33 7.04
CA ILE A 304 12.62 19.86 7.06
C ILE A 304 13.11 19.22 8.36
N PRO A 305 14.28 19.61 8.95
CA PRO A 305 14.70 19.03 10.23
C PRO A 305 13.67 19.24 11.34
N PHE A 306 13.12 20.44 11.44
CA PHE A 306 12.07 20.78 12.43
C PHE A 306 10.78 20.01 12.19
N LEU A 307 10.35 19.88 10.92
CA LEU A 307 9.20 19.06 10.56
C LEU A 307 9.41 17.59 10.91
N ASN A 308 10.61 17.04 10.72
CA ASN A 308 10.89 15.65 11.07
C ASN A 308 10.76 15.43 12.57
N ILE A 309 11.25 16.36 13.42
CA ILE A 309 11.07 16.30 14.88
C ILE A 309 9.59 16.45 15.24
N PHE A 310 8.91 17.45 14.68
CA PHE A 310 7.45 17.65 14.87
C PHE A 310 6.67 16.38 14.55
N PHE A 311 6.97 15.72 13.43
CA PHE A 311 6.27 14.50 13.02
C PHE A 311 6.56 13.29 13.91
N VAL A 312 7.69 13.24 14.61
CA VAL A 312 7.90 12.20 15.64
C VAL A 312 6.80 12.30 16.69
N TYR A 313 6.60 13.48 17.29
CA TYR A 313 5.60 13.69 18.35
C TYR A 313 4.16 13.64 17.81
N TYR A 314 3.92 14.18 16.62
CA TYR A 314 2.61 14.12 15.95
C TYR A 314 2.18 12.66 15.70
N GLU A 315 3.07 11.82 15.19
CA GLU A 315 2.79 10.40 14.93
C GLU A 315 2.61 9.62 16.26
N ILE A 316 3.40 9.90 17.29
CA ILE A 316 3.26 9.31 18.63
C ILE A 316 1.87 9.63 19.20
N TYR A 317 1.49 10.90 19.18
CA TYR A 317 0.18 11.33 19.68
C TYR A 317 -0.96 10.58 18.99
N TRP A 318 -0.99 10.57 17.66
CA TRP A 318 -2.07 9.92 16.91
C TRP A 318 -2.05 8.38 17.01
N MET A 319 -0.88 7.79 17.19
CA MET A 319 -0.75 6.35 17.43
C MET A 319 -1.33 5.98 18.80
N ILE A 320 -0.98 6.72 19.86
CA ILE A 320 -1.51 6.52 21.22
C ILE A 320 -3.01 6.78 21.24
N HIS A 321 -3.45 7.89 20.65
CA HIS A 321 -4.87 8.21 20.51
C HIS A 321 -5.65 7.07 19.85
N ALA A 322 -5.16 6.54 18.72
CA ALA A 322 -5.84 5.45 18.02
C ALA A 322 -5.76 4.10 18.76
N TYR A 323 -4.77 3.92 19.64
CA TYR A 323 -4.68 2.73 20.48
C TYR A 323 -5.74 2.74 21.59
N PHE A 324 -5.96 3.87 22.25
CA PHE A 324 -6.86 3.98 23.40
C PHE A 324 -8.28 4.41 23.01
N ILE A 325 -8.42 5.33 22.06
CA ILE A 325 -9.70 5.93 21.64
C ILE A 325 -10.05 5.38 20.25
N PHE A 326 -10.21 4.06 20.18
CA PHE A 326 -10.68 3.40 18.98
C PHE A 326 -12.22 3.44 18.98
N ASP A 327 -12.79 4.21 18.07
CA ASP A 327 -14.22 4.23 17.81
C ASP A 327 -14.51 3.47 16.52
N GLU A 328 -15.19 2.33 16.63
CA GLU A 328 -15.53 1.46 15.49
C GLU A 328 -16.47 2.16 14.49
N ASN A 329 -17.17 3.22 14.92
CA ASN A 329 -18.21 3.91 14.14
C ASN A 329 -17.77 5.27 13.58
N LYS A 330 -16.54 5.70 13.76
CA LYS A 330 -15.96 6.96 13.27
C LYS A 330 -14.74 6.72 12.39
#